data_7064d000884a08ebb1f719b980add9ff
#
_entry.id   7064d000884a08ebb1f719b980add9ff
#
_cell.length_a   1.000
_cell.length_b   1.000
_cell.length_c   1.000
_cell.angle_alpha   90.00
_cell.angle_beta   90.00
_cell.angle_gamma   90.00
#
_symmetry.space_group_name_H-M   'P 1'
#
loop_
_entity.id
_entity.type
_entity.pdbx_description
1 polymer ?
#
loop_
_entity_poly.entity_id
_entity_poly.type
_entity_poly.pdbx_seq_one_letter_code
_entity_poly.pdbx_strand_id
1 'polypeptide(L)'
;MLIYAHRGASADFPEHTLAAYEGAVAQGADGFECDLRITKDEVPVLWHNSSMLERAGNKGLIAEMTFEEVSRAYPQVLTLDIFLDFAIKSKKAILVETKHPVISGNRVEELLVDALQEKDVLSKIPVSVMSFSWSAIEK
;
A
#
# COMPACT_ATOMS: atom_id res chain seq x y z
N MET A 1 11.47 13.96 -16.24
CA MET A 1 10.08 13.54 -15.92
C MET A 1 10.19 12.27 -15.12
N LEU A 2 9.51 12.18 -13.97
CA LEU A 2 9.48 10.95 -13.16
C LEU A 2 8.22 10.15 -13.49
N ILE A 3 8.35 8.83 -13.59
CA ILE A 3 7.26 7.90 -13.90
C ILE A 3 7.02 7.03 -12.66
N TYR A 4 5.82 7.16 -12.06
CA TYR A 4 5.38 6.30 -10.98
C TYR A 4 4.44 5.22 -11.51
N ALA A 5 4.73 3.96 -11.16
CA ALA A 5 3.88 2.84 -11.51
C ALA A 5 2.67 2.79 -10.57
N HIS A 6 1.50 3.15 -11.08
CA HIS A 6 0.23 3.16 -10.35
C HIS A 6 -0.19 1.74 -9.97
N ARG A 7 -0.05 1.41 -8.68
CA ARG A 7 -0.27 0.06 -8.11
C ARG A 7 0.64 -1.02 -8.70
N GLY A 8 1.87 -0.62 -9.10
CA GLY A 8 2.79 -1.45 -9.86
C GLY A 8 2.50 -1.42 -11.38
N ALA A 9 3.04 -2.37 -12.13
CA ALA A 9 2.76 -2.57 -13.56
C ALA A 9 1.37 -3.21 -13.75
N SER A 10 0.34 -2.50 -13.30
CA SER A 10 -1.04 -3.00 -13.17
C SER A 10 -1.75 -3.30 -14.50
N ALA A 11 -1.18 -2.87 -15.63
CA ALA A 11 -1.66 -3.27 -16.95
C ALA A 11 -1.31 -4.73 -17.31
N ASP A 12 -0.20 -5.25 -16.74
CA ASP A 12 0.32 -6.57 -17.07
C ASP A 12 0.21 -7.59 -15.92
N PHE A 13 0.11 -7.08 -14.68
CA PHE A 13 0.07 -7.89 -13.46
C PHE A 13 -1.08 -7.46 -12.55
N PRO A 14 -1.59 -8.36 -11.68
CA PRO A 14 -2.56 -7.98 -10.66
C PRO A 14 -2.00 -6.83 -9.80
N GLU A 15 -2.74 -5.73 -9.68
CA GLU A 15 -2.31 -4.55 -8.92
C GLU A 15 -1.98 -4.89 -7.47
N HIS A 16 -1.07 -4.11 -6.85
CA HIS A 16 -0.65 -4.25 -5.44
C HIS A 16 -0.04 -5.62 -5.11
N THR A 17 0.41 -6.37 -6.10
CA THR A 17 1.18 -7.60 -5.87
C THR A 17 2.68 -7.36 -6.02
N LEU A 18 3.49 -8.23 -5.42
CA LEU A 18 4.94 -8.16 -5.59
C LEU A 18 5.33 -8.26 -7.06
N ALA A 19 4.68 -9.17 -7.82
CA ALA A 19 4.91 -9.32 -9.26
C ALA A 19 4.65 -8.02 -10.05
N ALA A 20 3.61 -7.24 -9.65
CA ALA A 20 3.34 -5.95 -10.29
C ALA A 20 4.46 -4.93 -10.03
N TYR A 21 5.04 -4.90 -8.83
CA TYR A 21 6.15 -4.00 -8.52
C TYR A 21 7.48 -4.47 -9.13
N GLU A 22 7.73 -5.78 -9.20
CA GLU A 22 8.86 -6.35 -9.96
C GLU A 22 8.75 -6.00 -11.45
N GLY A 23 7.54 -6.14 -12.02
CA GLY A 23 7.25 -5.71 -13.39
C GLY A 23 7.51 -4.23 -13.62
N ALA A 24 7.12 -3.36 -12.66
CA ALA A 24 7.38 -1.94 -12.72
C ALA A 24 8.89 -1.60 -12.74
N VAL A 25 9.69 -2.31 -11.95
CA VAL A 25 11.16 -2.19 -12.01
C VAL A 25 11.69 -2.58 -13.38
N ALA A 26 11.25 -3.71 -13.91
CA ALA A 26 11.68 -4.20 -15.22
C ALA A 26 11.31 -3.26 -16.38
N GLN A 27 10.17 -2.54 -16.26
CA GLN A 27 9.69 -1.55 -17.22
C GLN A 27 10.33 -0.17 -17.02
N GLY A 28 11.21 0.01 -16.04
CA GLY A 28 11.96 1.24 -15.85
C GLY A 28 11.22 2.35 -15.09
N ALA A 29 10.22 2.03 -14.28
CA ALA A 29 9.56 3.02 -13.43
C ALA A 29 10.55 3.68 -12.47
N ASP A 30 10.40 4.98 -12.21
CA ASP A 30 11.22 5.74 -11.25
C ASP A 30 10.74 5.55 -9.82
N GLY A 31 9.47 5.26 -9.63
CA GLY A 31 8.84 5.05 -8.34
C GLY A 31 7.60 4.18 -8.42
N PHE A 32 7.04 3.89 -7.26
CA PHE A 32 5.83 3.12 -7.08
C PHE A 32 4.76 3.97 -6.42
N GLU A 33 3.54 3.83 -6.87
CA GLU A 33 2.37 4.31 -6.15
C GLU A 33 1.65 3.12 -5.52
N CYS A 34 1.07 3.33 -4.33
CA CYS A 34 0.26 2.32 -3.65
C CYS A 34 -0.85 2.95 -2.79
N ASP A 35 -1.94 2.18 -2.66
CA ASP A 35 -3.07 2.49 -1.78
C ASP A 35 -2.96 1.72 -0.47
N LEU A 36 -3.02 2.42 0.67
CA LEU A 36 -2.88 1.83 2.00
C LEU A 36 -4.21 1.75 2.73
N ARG A 37 -4.54 0.56 3.21
CA ARG A 37 -5.65 0.28 4.13
C ARG A 37 -5.16 -0.49 5.34
N ILE A 38 -5.97 -0.55 6.38
CA ILE A 38 -5.68 -1.35 7.58
C ILE A 38 -6.76 -2.41 7.80
N THR A 39 -6.33 -3.59 8.25
CA THR A 39 -7.20 -4.68 8.64
C THR A 39 -7.79 -4.44 10.04
N LYS A 40 -8.75 -5.28 10.46
CA LYS A 40 -9.36 -5.23 11.79
C LYS A 40 -8.34 -5.36 12.93
N ASP A 41 -7.29 -6.12 12.72
CA ASP A 41 -6.17 -6.33 13.64
C ASP A 41 -4.99 -5.39 13.38
N GLU A 42 -5.27 -4.25 12.72
CA GLU A 42 -4.35 -3.13 12.48
C GLU A 42 -3.09 -3.48 11.66
N VAL A 43 -3.18 -4.46 10.76
CA VAL A 43 -2.10 -4.72 9.80
C VAL A 43 -2.28 -3.85 8.56
N PRO A 44 -1.30 -2.98 8.21
CA PRO A 44 -1.36 -2.18 7.00
C PRO A 44 -1.14 -3.05 5.75
N VAL A 45 -2.09 -2.99 4.81
CA VAL A 45 -2.07 -3.76 3.56
C VAL A 45 -2.26 -2.87 2.34
N LEU A 46 -1.69 -3.27 1.22
CA LEU A 46 -1.86 -2.58 -0.05
C LEU A 46 -3.16 -3.04 -0.72
N TRP A 47 -4.16 -2.15 -0.75
CA TRP A 47 -5.47 -2.44 -1.32
C TRP A 47 -6.26 -1.17 -1.64
N HIS A 48 -6.84 -1.10 -2.85
CA HIS A 48 -7.56 0.11 -3.27
C HIS A 48 -8.97 0.21 -2.68
N ASN A 49 -9.83 -0.78 -2.94
CA ASN A 49 -11.25 -0.72 -2.55
C ASN A 49 -11.45 -0.99 -1.05
N SER A 50 -12.57 -0.57 -0.47
CA SER A 50 -12.91 -0.93 0.91
C SER A 50 -13.22 -2.42 1.08
N SER A 51 -13.75 -3.07 0.03
CA SER A 51 -14.07 -4.50 0.02
C SER A 51 -13.12 -5.30 -0.86
N MET A 52 -13.10 -6.62 -0.63
CA MET A 52 -12.32 -7.56 -1.44
C MET A 52 -13.09 -8.13 -2.63
N LEU A 53 -14.32 -7.64 -2.91
CA LEU A 53 -15.23 -8.25 -3.87
C LEU A 53 -14.65 -8.32 -5.28
N GLU A 54 -14.08 -7.22 -5.75
CA GLU A 54 -13.66 -7.07 -7.15
C GLU A 54 -12.50 -7.99 -7.51
N ARG A 55 -11.56 -8.21 -6.59
CA ARG A 55 -10.34 -8.97 -6.86
C ARG A 55 -10.31 -10.37 -6.25
N ALA A 56 -10.97 -10.57 -5.12
CA ALA A 56 -10.99 -11.85 -4.43
C ALA A 56 -12.35 -12.54 -4.45
N GLY A 57 -13.39 -11.91 -5.04
CA GLY A 57 -14.75 -12.44 -5.01
C GLY A 57 -15.37 -12.47 -3.60
N ASN A 58 -14.68 -11.91 -2.61
CA ASN A 58 -15.11 -11.88 -1.21
C ASN A 58 -15.77 -10.54 -0.88
N LYS A 59 -16.98 -10.55 -0.32
CA LYS A 59 -17.75 -9.35 0.03
C LYS A 59 -17.26 -8.67 1.32
N GLY A 60 -16.29 -9.25 2.03
CA GLY A 60 -15.74 -8.70 3.27
C GLY A 60 -15.09 -7.34 3.06
N LEU A 61 -15.20 -6.48 4.08
CA LEU A 61 -14.49 -5.21 4.14
C LEU A 61 -13.12 -5.42 4.80
N ILE A 62 -12.08 -4.85 4.22
CA ILE A 62 -10.71 -4.95 4.75
C ILE A 62 -10.67 -4.57 6.25
N ALA A 63 -11.34 -3.48 6.62
CA ALA A 63 -11.37 -2.98 8.00
C ALA A 63 -12.13 -3.88 9.00
N GLU A 64 -12.88 -4.86 8.53
CA GLU A 64 -13.66 -5.81 9.35
C GLU A 64 -13.04 -7.21 9.39
N MET A 65 -12.02 -7.45 8.58
CA MET A 65 -11.31 -8.73 8.46
C MET A 65 -9.94 -8.65 9.13
N THR A 66 -9.52 -9.75 9.77
CA THR A 66 -8.14 -9.89 10.21
C THR A 66 -7.21 -10.10 9.03
N PHE A 67 -5.91 -9.86 9.20
CA PHE A 67 -4.93 -10.11 8.14
C PHE A 67 -4.92 -11.58 7.69
N GLU A 68 -5.12 -12.51 8.61
CA GLU A 68 -5.25 -13.93 8.28
C GLU A 68 -6.43 -14.21 7.34
N GLU A 69 -7.59 -13.58 7.59
CA GLU A 69 -8.77 -13.71 6.73
C GLU A 69 -8.55 -13.07 5.35
N VAL A 70 -7.92 -11.88 5.33
CA VAL A 70 -7.56 -11.18 4.08
C VAL A 70 -6.58 -12.01 3.25
N SER A 71 -5.51 -12.52 3.87
CA SER A 71 -4.50 -13.32 3.17
C SER A 71 -5.02 -14.68 2.70
N ARG A 72 -5.96 -15.27 3.42
CA ARG A 72 -6.65 -16.50 2.99
C ARG A 72 -7.53 -16.24 1.77
N ALA A 73 -8.25 -15.10 1.74
CA ALA A 73 -9.08 -14.71 0.61
C ALA A 73 -8.26 -14.28 -0.62
N TYR A 74 -7.09 -13.67 -0.40
CA TYR A 74 -6.19 -13.22 -1.46
C TYR A 74 -4.73 -13.42 -1.05
N PRO A 75 -4.13 -14.59 -1.36
CA PRO A 75 -2.77 -14.94 -0.90
C PRO A 75 -1.65 -14.02 -1.40
N GLN A 76 -1.90 -13.23 -2.45
CA GLN A 76 -0.93 -12.29 -3.02
C GLN A 76 -0.98 -10.90 -2.38
N VAL A 77 -1.80 -10.70 -1.33
CA VAL A 77 -1.88 -9.40 -0.65
C VAL A 77 -0.52 -9.03 -0.06
N LEU A 78 -0.08 -7.80 -0.32
CA LEU A 78 1.13 -7.26 0.28
C LEU A 78 0.81 -6.49 1.55
N THR A 79 1.63 -6.70 2.58
CA THR A 79 1.70 -5.77 3.71
C THR A 79 2.56 -4.57 3.36
N LEU A 80 2.36 -3.45 4.06
CA LEU A 80 3.21 -2.28 3.95
C LEU A 80 4.69 -2.63 4.23
N ASP A 81 4.93 -3.50 5.21
CA ASP A 81 6.27 -3.93 5.61
C ASP A 81 7.06 -4.55 4.44
N ILE A 82 6.45 -5.53 3.76
CA ILE A 82 7.05 -6.20 2.58
C ILE A 82 7.24 -5.21 1.43
N PHE A 83 6.27 -4.32 1.19
CA PHE A 83 6.37 -3.31 0.15
C PHE A 83 7.53 -2.33 0.39
N LEU A 84 7.68 -1.83 1.62
CA LEU A 84 8.78 -0.91 1.98
C LEU A 84 10.14 -1.57 1.81
N ASP A 85 10.31 -2.83 2.23
CA ASP A 85 11.56 -3.57 2.02
C ASP A 85 11.89 -3.73 0.54
N PHE A 86 10.88 -4.02 -0.29
CA PHE A 86 11.06 -4.11 -1.72
C PHE A 86 11.44 -2.76 -2.36
N ALA A 87 10.76 -1.68 -1.97
CA ALA A 87 11.03 -0.33 -2.49
C ALA A 87 12.45 0.14 -2.12
N ILE A 88 12.88 -0.08 -0.88
CA ILE A 88 14.25 0.21 -0.41
C ILE A 88 15.28 -0.59 -1.21
N LYS A 89 15.08 -1.91 -1.34
CA LYS A 89 15.97 -2.80 -2.10
C LYS A 89 16.09 -2.36 -3.56
N SER A 90 14.98 -1.95 -4.16
CA SER A 90 14.93 -1.50 -5.55
C SER A 90 15.40 -0.07 -5.74
N LYS A 91 15.64 0.68 -4.65
CA LYS A 91 16.01 2.11 -4.65
C LYS A 91 15.00 2.96 -5.44
N LYS A 92 13.72 2.69 -5.27
CA LYS A 92 12.63 3.39 -5.96
C LYS A 92 11.89 4.31 -5.00
N ALA A 93 11.53 5.50 -5.50
CA ALA A 93 10.65 6.40 -4.78
C ALA A 93 9.28 5.78 -4.52
N ILE A 94 8.59 6.20 -3.46
CA ILE A 94 7.23 5.76 -3.18
C ILE A 94 6.27 6.94 -3.04
N LEU A 95 5.05 6.74 -3.52
CA LEU A 95 3.89 7.59 -3.30
C LEU A 95 2.80 6.74 -2.66
N VAL A 96 2.48 7.03 -1.39
CA VAL A 96 1.51 6.25 -0.62
C VAL A 96 0.23 7.05 -0.47
N GLU A 97 -0.90 6.51 -0.95
CA GLU A 97 -2.22 7.06 -0.69
C GLU A 97 -2.83 6.39 0.55
N THR A 98 -3.13 7.17 1.60
CA THR A 98 -3.92 6.68 2.74
C THR A 98 -5.41 6.74 2.41
N LYS A 99 -6.08 5.58 2.48
CA LYS A 99 -7.49 5.43 2.08
C LYS A 99 -8.44 5.70 3.24
N HIS A 100 -9.39 6.59 2.99
CA HIS A 100 -10.46 6.96 3.91
C HIS A 100 -11.85 6.65 3.32
N PRO A 101 -12.90 6.60 4.16
CA PRO A 101 -12.89 6.70 5.61
C PRO A 101 -12.32 5.45 6.29
N VAL A 102 -11.69 5.63 7.47
CA VAL A 102 -11.32 4.54 8.39
C VAL A 102 -12.05 4.71 9.71
N ILE A 103 -12.51 3.60 10.31
CA ILE A 103 -13.28 3.60 11.56
C ILE A 103 -12.45 4.17 12.71
N SER A 104 -11.14 3.96 12.67
CA SER A 104 -10.17 4.34 13.70
C SER A 104 -9.54 5.74 13.51
N GLY A 105 -10.19 6.64 12.77
CA GLY A 105 -9.70 8.02 12.58
C GLY A 105 -8.40 8.07 11.75
N ASN A 106 -7.27 8.46 12.37
CA ASN A 106 -5.99 8.61 11.68
C ASN A 106 -5.06 7.39 11.85
N ARG A 107 -5.58 6.26 12.24
CA ARG A 107 -4.74 5.10 12.56
C ARG A 107 -3.91 4.61 11.36
N VAL A 108 -4.41 4.77 10.13
CA VAL A 108 -3.67 4.40 8.92
C VAL A 108 -2.43 5.28 8.73
N GLU A 109 -2.51 6.58 9.02
CA GLU A 109 -1.38 7.52 8.98
C GLU A 109 -0.37 7.23 10.09
N GLU A 110 -0.83 6.97 11.32
CA GLU A 110 0.05 6.62 12.44
C GLU A 110 0.88 5.38 12.12
N LEU A 111 0.24 4.31 11.67
CA LEU A 111 0.94 3.07 11.28
C LEU A 111 1.88 3.26 10.09
N LEU A 112 1.53 4.12 9.14
CA LEU A 112 2.44 4.48 8.04
C LEU A 112 3.68 5.18 8.58
N VAL A 113 3.51 6.20 9.44
CA VAL A 113 4.62 6.96 10.03
C VAL A 113 5.51 6.05 10.86
N ASP A 114 4.94 5.19 11.70
CA ASP A 114 5.68 4.21 12.51
C ASP A 114 6.53 3.31 11.61
N ALA A 115 5.96 2.72 10.57
CA ALA A 115 6.68 1.86 9.63
C ALA A 115 7.80 2.60 8.87
N LEU A 116 7.57 3.85 8.46
CA LEU A 116 8.58 4.68 7.81
C LEU A 116 9.77 4.99 8.74
N GLN A 117 9.49 5.23 10.02
CA GLN A 117 10.50 5.49 11.04
C GLN A 117 11.28 4.24 11.42
N GLU A 118 10.60 3.13 11.71
CA GLU A 118 11.23 1.86 12.10
C GLU A 118 12.23 1.35 11.05
N LYS A 119 11.90 1.51 9.77
CA LYS A 119 12.76 1.10 8.66
C LYS A 119 13.73 2.19 8.20
N ASP A 120 13.68 3.39 8.80
CA ASP A 120 14.46 4.55 8.38
C ASP A 120 14.35 4.80 6.87
N VAL A 121 13.11 4.75 6.35
CA VAL A 121 12.83 4.80 4.91
C VAL A 121 13.25 6.13 4.30
N LEU A 122 12.97 7.25 5.02
CA LEU A 122 13.22 8.61 4.54
C LEU A 122 14.71 8.91 4.26
N SER A 123 15.62 8.19 4.92
CA SER A 123 17.06 8.30 4.64
C SER A 123 17.50 7.50 3.40
N LYS A 124 16.67 6.57 2.93
CA LYS A 124 17.02 5.59 1.90
C LYS A 124 16.40 5.86 0.54
N ILE A 125 15.14 6.32 0.52
CA ILE A 125 14.39 6.59 -0.71
C ILE A 125 13.47 7.80 -0.54
N PRO A 126 13.12 8.50 -1.64
CA PRO A 126 12.12 9.56 -1.60
C PRO A 126 10.73 9.00 -1.27
N VAL A 127 10.02 9.67 -0.34
CA VAL A 127 8.67 9.31 0.08
C VAL A 127 7.75 10.51 -0.13
N SER A 128 6.58 10.26 -0.71
CA SER A 128 5.47 11.19 -0.78
C SER A 128 4.22 10.51 -0.22
N VAL A 129 3.39 11.27 0.48
CA VAL A 129 2.11 10.80 1.01
C VAL A 129 1.00 11.66 0.44
N MET A 130 -0.10 11.04 0.05
CA MET A 130 -1.31 11.72 -0.37
C MET A 130 -2.54 11.11 0.26
N SER A 131 -3.61 11.87 0.33
CA SER A 131 -4.94 11.40 0.76
C SER A 131 -6.02 12.27 0.15
N PHE A 132 -7.20 11.69 -0.11
CA PHE A 132 -8.41 12.44 -0.42
C PHE A 132 -9.11 12.98 0.85
N SER A 133 -8.62 12.63 2.02
CA SER A 133 -9.08 13.19 3.30
C SER A 133 -8.22 14.38 3.71
N TRP A 134 -8.81 15.59 3.78
CA TRP A 134 -8.12 16.79 4.25
C TRP A 134 -7.53 16.63 5.65
N SER A 135 -8.28 16.00 6.55
CA SER A 135 -7.83 15.77 7.93
C SER A 135 -6.62 14.84 8.06
N ALA A 136 -6.34 14.04 7.05
CA ALA A 136 -5.19 13.16 7.02
C ALA A 136 -3.87 13.87 6.67
N ILE A 137 -3.97 15.00 5.93
CA ILE A 137 -2.79 15.74 5.42
C ILE A 137 -2.42 16.93 6.32
N GLU A 138 -3.37 17.45 7.12
CA GLU A 138 -3.15 18.61 7.99
C GLU A 138 -2.40 18.31 9.29
N LYS A 139 -1.98 17.09 9.54
CA LYS A 139 -1.27 16.62 10.73
C LYS A 139 0.16 16.21 10.43
#